data_f3dd1b3804183c874a4232a8fe0937fa
#
_entry.id   f3dd1b3804183c874a4232a8fe0937fa
#
_cell.length_a   1.000
_cell.length_b   1.000
_cell.length_c   1.000
_cell.angle_alpha   90.00
_cell.angle_beta   90.00
_cell.angle_gamma   90.00
#
_symmetry.space_group_name_H-M   'P 1'
#
loop_
_entity.id
_entity.type
_entity.pdbx_description
1 polymer ?
#
loop_
_entity_poly.entity_id
_entity_poly.type
_entity_poly.pdbx_seq_one_letter_code
_entity_poly.pdbx_strand_id
1 'polypeptide(L)'
;MSDKELANFFDWFFEIGYSEIVFADKAIFYEGDTERLFIRKAMTLEKYKKLSQQYIAFIQVGGAYAKNYEKLIKLLGIKSLIITDIDYEKEKLIVADIEDSITTNATIKHFYSYNHPNDISSVKNLYAWKDANENIMDNLIYICFQTGNDGYARTLEEAMLNKYFSMNVTDTYKKSEWIQKRTDSKLNFSIPNKKNDKKISEDDIVSIRDILASTSGNKTDFMYSVIMNGYVENIMPKYIDGGLTWLMK
;
A
#
# COMPACT_ATOMS: atom_id res chain seq x y z
N MET A 1 6.45 -25.82 0.80
CA MET A 1 5.26 -26.30 1.52
C MET A 1 4.95 -27.69 1.01
N SER A 2 4.88 -28.69 1.86
CA SER A 2 4.50 -30.07 1.52
C SER A 2 2.99 -30.13 1.17
N ASP A 3 2.55 -31.22 0.54
CA ASP A 3 1.12 -31.41 0.20
C ASP A 3 0.23 -31.37 1.45
N LYS A 4 0.71 -31.90 2.59
CA LYS A 4 0.00 -31.88 3.86
C LYS A 4 -0.14 -30.45 4.43
N GLU A 5 0.92 -29.64 4.34
CA GLU A 5 0.88 -28.22 4.76
C GLU A 5 -0.05 -27.41 3.85
N LEU A 6 -0.09 -27.75 2.57
CA LEU A 6 -0.98 -27.13 1.60
C LEU A 6 -2.45 -27.46 1.91
N ALA A 7 -2.76 -28.74 2.19
CA ALA A 7 -4.10 -29.18 2.57
C ALA A 7 -4.56 -28.48 3.86
N ASN A 8 -3.72 -28.48 4.91
CA ASN A 8 -4.02 -27.76 6.15
C ASN A 8 -4.23 -26.25 5.94
N PHE A 9 -3.46 -25.64 5.02
CA PHE A 9 -3.65 -24.22 4.67
C PHE A 9 -5.01 -23.99 4.00
N PHE A 10 -5.43 -24.86 3.09
CA PHE A 10 -6.73 -24.74 2.44
C PHE A 10 -7.88 -24.95 3.45
N ASP A 11 -7.81 -25.96 4.31
CA ASP A 11 -8.80 -26.21 5.34
C ASP A 11 -8.99 -24.96 6.20
N TRP A 12 -7.88 -24.44 6.75
CA TRP A 12 -7.90 -23.21 7.53
C TRP A 12 -8.44 -22.00 6.73
N PHE A 13 -8.00 -21.85 5.47
CA PHE A 13 -8.41 -20.73 4.62
C PHE A 13 -9.93 -20.71 4.38
N PHE A 14 -10.53 -21.89 4.16
CA PHE A 14 -11.98 -21.98 3.98
C PHE A 14 -12.74 -21.84 5.31
N GLU A 15 -12.18 -22.30 6.42
CA GLU A 15 -12.78 -22.13 7.75
C GLU A 15 -12.90 -20.67 8.16
N ILE A 16 -11.92 -19.81 7.81
CA ILE A 16 -11.97 -18.37 8.12
C ILE A 16 -12.88 -17.56 7.18
N GLY A 17 -13.59 -18.20 6.25
CA GLY A 17 -14.63 -17.58 5.45
C GLY A 17 -14.19 -16.97 4.12
N TYR A 18 -12.97 -17.25 3.64
CA TYR A 18 -12.49 -16.77 2.34
C TYR A 18 -12.89 -17.66 1.15
N SER A 19 -13.89 -18.53 1.33
CA SER A 19 -14.42 -19.42 0.26
C SER A 19 -14.92 -18.65 -0.98
N GLU A 20 -15.25 -17.38 -0.84
CA GLU A 20 -15.70 -16.53 -1.93
C GLU A 20 -14.70 -16.42 -3.09
N ILE A 21 -13.39 -16.62 -2.85
CA ILE A 21 -12.37 -16.57 -3.91
C ILE A 21 -12.59 -17.62 -5.00
N VAL A 22 -13.19 -18.77 -4.66
CA VAL A 22 -13.45 -19.87 -5.62
C VAL A 22 -14.46 -19.45 -6.69
N PHE A 23 -15.33 -18.50 -6.38
CA PHE A 23 -16.37 -18.02 -7.26
C PHE A 23 -16.07 -16.65 -7.88
N ALA A 24 -14.93 -16.05 -7.50
CA ALA A 24 -14.59 -14.71 -7.92
C ALA A 24 -13.95 -14.68 -9.32
N ASP A 25 -14.21 -13.62 -10.07
CA ASP A 25 -13.53 -13.36 -11.35
C ASP A 25 -12.08 -12.96 -11.14
N LYS A 26 -11.82 -12.24 -10.05
CA LYS A 26 -10.49 -11.68 -9.69
C LYS A 26 -10.36 -11.59 -8.18
N ALA A 27 -9.13 -11.43 -7.68
CA ALA A 27 -8.88 -11.24 -6.26
C ALA A 27 -8.01 -10.01 -5.98
N ILE A 28 -8.26 -9.35 -4.86
CA ILE A 28 -7.41 -8.30 -4.31
C ILE A 28 -6.99 -8.72 -2.90
N PHE A 29 -5.68 -8.88 -2.71
CA PHE A 29 -5.05 -9.12 -1.42
C PHE A 29 -4.54 -7.81 -0.85
N TYR A 30 -4.84 -7.51 0.41
CA TYR A 30 -4.50 -6.25 1.06
C TYR A 30 -4.15 -6.47 2.54
N GLU A 31 -3.48 -5.50 3.17
CA GLU A 31 -2.96 -5.68 4.53
C GLU A 31 -3.99 -5.34 5.61
N GLY A 32 -4.73 -4.25 5.48
CA GLY A 32 -5.61 -3.74 6.53
C GLY A 32 -6.90 -3.08 6.05
N ASP A 33 -7.70 -2.64 7.00
CA ASP A 33 -9.01 -2.06 6.72
C ASP A 33 -8.95 -0.74 5.94
N THR A 34 -7.89 0.04 6.11
CA THR A 34 -7.71 1.32 5.39
C THR A 34 -7.56 1.09 3.90
N GLU A 35 -6.74 0.11 3.49
CA GLU A 35 -6.61 -0.30 2.09
C GLU A 35 -7.96 -0.78 1.53
N ARG A 36 -8.66 -1.63 2.26
CA ARG A 36 -9.95 -2.16 1.84
C ARG A 36 -10.97 -1.06 1.59
N LEU A 37 -11.10 -0.14 2.53
CA LEU A 37 -12.04 0.98 2.41
C LEU A 37 -11.72 1.87 1.22
N PHE A 38 -10.43 2.20 1.06
CA PHE A 38 -9.97 3.03 -0.04
C PHE A 38 -10.19 2.38 -1.40
N ILE A 39 -9.76 1.12 -1.56
CA ILE A 39 -9.86 0.38 -2.83
C ILE A 39 -11.33 0.19 -3.23
N ARG A 40 -12.18 -0.23 -2.29
CA ARG A 40 -13.63 -0.37 -2.57
C ARG A 40 -14.24 0.95 -3.02
N LYS A 41 -13.89 2.06 -2.39
CA LYS A 41 -14.36 3.38 -2.82
C LYS A 41 -13.75 3.80 -4.16
N ALA A 42 -12.46 3.55 -4.38
CA ALA A 42 -11.78 3.82 -5.65
C ALA A 42 -12.46 3.11 -6.82
N MET A 43 -12.84 1.84 -6.64
CA MET A 43 -13.53 1.05 -7.67
C MET A 43 -14.92 1.61 -8.07
N THR A 44 -15.51 2.51 -7.29
CA THR A 44 -16.74 3.22 -7.68
C THR A 44 -16.49 4.38 -8.66
N LEU A 45 -15.23 4.78 -8.89
CA LEU A 45 -14.89 5.79 -9.88
C LEU A 45 -15.16 5.29 -11.30
N GLU A 46 -15.63 6.16 -12.17
CA GLU A 46 -16.01 5.80 -13.56
C GLU A 46 -14.89 5.07 -14.31
N LYS A 47 -13.62 5.48 -14.09
CA LYS A 47 -12.47 4.84 -14.73
C LYS A 47 -12.28 3.36 -14.37
N TYR A 48 -12.83 2.89 -13.23
CA TYR A 48 -12.78 1.49 -12.80
C TYR A 48 -14.11 0.75 -12.91
N LYS A 49 -15.08 1.31 -13.63
CA LYS A 49 -16.43 0.73 -13.78
C LYS A 49 -16.42 -0.73 -14.20
N LYS A 50 -15.47 -1.13 -15.06
CA LYS A 50 -15.34 -2.55 -15.45
C LYS A 50 -15.03 -3.47 -14.28
N LEU A 51 -14.27 -3.01 -13.28
CA LEU A 51 -14.00 -3.81 -12.07
C LEU A 51 -15.23 -3.89 -11.16
N SER A 52 -15.98 -2.80 -11.03
CA SER A 52 -17.18 -2.78 -10.19
C SER A 52 -18.31 -3.70 -10.72
N GLN A 53 -18.23 -4.14 -11.97
CA GLN A 53 -19.16 -5.08 -12.60
C GLN A 53 -18.73 -6.55 -12.47
N GLN A 54 -17.58 -6.83 -11.89
CA GLN A 54 -17.01 -8.17 -11.68
C GLN A 54 -17.14 -8.59 -10.22
N TYR A 55 -17.19 -9.90 -10.00
CA TYR A 55 -17.12 -10.42 -8.64
C TYR A 55 -15.64 -10.48 -8.20
N ILE A 56 -15.24 -9.57 -7.32
CA ILE A 56 -13.86 -9.47 -6.83
C ILE A 56 -13.81 -9.92 -5.38
N ALA A 57 -13.05 -10.98 -5.10
CA ALA A 57 -12.75 -11.41 -3.74
C ALA A 57 -11.76 -10.44 -3.08
N PHE A 58 -12.08 -10.00 -1.87
CA PHE A 58 -11.25 -9.11 -1.04
C PHE A 58 -10.67 -9.91 0.12
N ILE A 59 -9.38 -10.24 0.04
CA ILE A 59 -8.68 -11.10 1.00
C ILE A 59 -7.73 -10.28 1.85
N GLN A 60 -8.05 -10.18 3.14
CA GLN A 60 -7.15 -9.53 4.10
C GLN A 60 -6.06 -10.51 4.53
N VAL A 61 -4.80 -10.12 4.32
CA VAL A 61 -3.65 -11.02 4.53
C VAL A 61 -2.75 -10.61 5.69
N GLY A 62 -3.00 -9.49 6.34
CA GLY A 62 -2.23 -8.99 7.49
C GLY A 62 -0.72 -8.95 7.24
N GLY A 63 -0.18 -7.76 6.95
CA GLY A 63 1.25 -7.57 6.73
C GLY A 63 1.81 -8.41 5.56
N ALA A 64 3.08 -8.75 5.64
CA ALA A 64 3.85 -9.36 4.55
C ALA A 64 3.57 -10.88 4.31
N TYR A 65 2.35 -11.36 4.57
CA TYR A 65 2.00 -12.79 4.44
C TYR A 65 1.33 -13.17 3.10
N ALA A 66 1.08 -12.22 2.21
CA ALA A 66 0.41 -12.50 0.92
C ALA A 66 1.14 -13.54 0.06
N LYS A 67 2.46 -13.70 0.21
CA LYS A 67 3.24 -14.76 -0.44
C LYS A 67 2.71 -16.17 -0.20
N ASN A 68 2.06 -16.43 0.94
CA ASN A 68 1.54 -17.75 1.28
C ASN A 68 0.35 -18.16 0.41
N TYR A 69 -0.31 -17.20 -0.23
CA TYR A 69 -1.45 -17.41 -1.12
C TYR A 69 -1.08 -17.70 -2.56
N GLU A 70 0.20 -17.60 -2.93
CA GLU A 70 0.67 -17.81 -4.31
C GLU A 70 0.20 -19.15 -4.91
N LYS A 71 0.34 -20.24 -4.14
CA LYS A 71 -0.08 -21.58 -4.60
C LYS A 71 -1.59 -21.67 -4.79
N LEU A 72 -2.39 -21.03 -3.93
CA LEU A 72 -3.84 -20.95 -4.07
C LEU A 72 -4.21 -20.18 -5.33
N ILE A 73 -3.61 -19.00 -5.54
CA ILE A 73 -3.85 -18.16 -6.72
C ILE A 73 -3.54 -18.94 -8.00
N LYS A 74 -2.39 -19.61 -8.06
CA LYS A 74 -1.97 -20.43 -9.20
C LYS A 74 -2.88 -21.64 -9.43
N LEU A 75 -3.31 -22.30 -8.36
CA LEU A 75 -4.24 -23.45 -8.44
C LEU A 75 -5.60 -23.03 -8.99
N LEU A 76 -6.13 -21.91 -8.54
CA LEU A 76 -7.43 -21.38 -8.99
C LEU A 76 -7.33 -20.69 -10.36
N GLY A 77 -6.14 -20.35 -10.83
CA GLY A 77 -5.94 -19.56 -12.05
C GLY A 77 -6.57 -18.17 -11.99
N ILE A 78 -6.75 -17.62 -10.77
CA ILE A 78 -7.45 -16.35 -10.56
C ILE A 78 -6.51 -15.16 -10.66
N LYS A 79 -6.86 -14.19 -11.51
CA LYS A 79 -6.09 -12.96 -11.66
C LYS A 79 -6.11 -12.14 -10.38
N SER A 80 -4.95 -11.88 -9.79
CA SER A 80 -4.82 -11.38 -8.43
C SER A 80 -3.90 -10.16 -8.33
N LEU A 81 -4.37 -9.14 -7.63
CA LEU A 81 -3.61 -7.96 -7.25
C LEU A 81 -3.22 -8.07 -5.78
N ILE A 82 -1.92 -8.06 -5.48
CA ILE A 82 -1.40 -8.02 -4.12
C ILE A 82 -0.96 -6.59 -3.83
N ILE A 83 -1.64 -5.92 -2.91
CA ILE A 83 -1.32 -4.56 -2.46
C ILE A 83 -0.62 -4.66 -1.12
N THR A 84 0.60 -4.16 -1.05
CA THR A 84 1.43 -4.24 0.15
C THR A 84 2.33 -3.01 0.26
N ASP A 85 2.77 -2.68 1.45
CA ASP A 85 3.67 -1.57 1.71
C ASP A 85 5.12 -1.94 1.41
N ILE A 86 5.91 -1.01 0.85
CA ILE A 86 7.32 -1.29 0.53
C ILE A 86 8.20 -1.45 1.79
N ASP A 87 7.82 -0.86 2.91
CA ASP A 87 8.43 -1.06 4.24
C ASP A 87 9.96 -1.00 4.31
N TYR A 88 10.56 0.13 3.96
CA TYR A 88 11.97 0.40 4.22
C TYR A 88 12.16 1.18 5.55
N GLU A 89 13.40 1.45 5.94
CA GLU A 89 13.73 2.15 7.20
C GLU A 89 12.99 3.51 7.32
N LYS A 90 12.23 3.64 8.39
CA LYS A 90 11.33 4.77 8.67
C LYS A 90 12.07 6.11 8.81
N GLU A 91 13.29 6.10 9.32
CA GLU A 91 14.09 7.29 9.62
C GLU A 91 14.74 7.91 8.38
N LYS A 92 14.77 7.18 7.26
CA LYS A 92 15.38 7.66 6.02
C LYS A 92 14.47 8.70 5.35
N LEU A 93 15.00 9.91 5.17
CA LEU A 93 14.31 11.06 4.57
C LEU A 93 15.07 11.62 3.35
N ILE A 94 16.29 11.12 3.06
CA ILE A 94 17.08 11.51 1.90
C ILE A 94 16.87 10.44 0.83
N VAL A 95 16.57 10.84 -0.40
CA VAL A 95 16.23 9.92 -1.49
C VAL A 95 17.31 8.86 -1.72
N ALA A 96 18.60 9.25 -1.75
CA ALA A 96 19.68 8.29 -1.94
C ALA A 96 19.72 7.23 -0.82
N ASP A 97 19.54 7.64 0.45
CA ASP A 97 19.50 6.71 1.58
C ASP A 97 18.28 5.78 1.52
N ILE A 98 17.16 6.28 0.99
CA ILE A 98 15.94 5.49 0.78
C ILE A 98 16.19 4.45 -0.31
N GLU A 99 16.75 4.84 -1.43
CA GLU A 99 17.03 3.95 -2.56
C GLU A 99 18.00 2.82 -2.19
N ASP A 100 18.95 3.09 -1.29
CA ASP A 100 19.89 2.09 -0.77
C ASP A 100 19.29 1.23 0.37
N SER A 101 18.16 1.63 0.94
CA SER A 101 17.49 0.88 2.01
C SER A 101 16.95 -0.45 1.48
N ILE A 102 16.92 -1.46 2.36
CA ILE A 102 16.39 -2.79 2.06
C ILE A 102 14.96 -2.88 2.57
N THR A 103 14.02 -3.35 1.73
CA THR A 103 12.66 -3.61 2.20
C THR A 103 12.65 -4.66 3.31
N THR A 104 11.79 -4.50 4.30
CA THR A 104 11.52 -5.53 5.31
C THR A 104 10.34 -6.43 4.92
N ASN A 105 9.60 -6.07 3.87
CA ASN A 105 8.41 -6.78 3.43
C ASN A 105 8.73 -8.17 2.85
N ALA A 106 8.30 -9.23 3.53
CA ALA A 106 8.59 -10.61 3.16
C ALA A 106 7.86 -11.06 1.88
N THR A 107 6.72 -10.46 1.53
CA THR A 107 6.00 -10.73 0.27
C THR A 107 6.80 -10.19 -0.90
N ILE A 108 7.25 -8.94 -0.84
CA ILE A 108 8.06 -8.33 -1.90
C ILE A 108 9.35 -9.13 -2.09
N LYS A 109 10.09 -9.44 -1.00
CA LYS A 109 11.31 -10.25 -1.06
C LYS A 109 11.09 -11.60 -1.73
N HIS A 110 9.99 -12.28 -1.40
CA HIS A 110 9.67 -13.59 -1.95
C HIS A 110 9.52 -13.55 -3.47
N PHE A 111 8.70 -12.65 -3.99
CA PHE A 111 8.46 -12.56 -5.43
C PHE A 111 9.65 -11.97 -6.19
N TYR A 112 10.36 -11.00 -5.61
CA TYR A 112 11.58 -10.44 -6.18
C TYR A 112 12.66 -11.51 -6.40
N SER A 113 12.83 -12.42 -5.44
CA SER A 113 13.86 -13.46 -5.50
C SER A 113 13.68 -14.46 -6.64
N TYR A 114 12.54 -14.55 -7.30
CA TYR A 114 12.33 -15.46 -8.43
C TYR A 114 13.22 -15.14 -9.63
N ASN A 115 13.30 -13.86 -9.98
CA ASN A 115 14.13 -13.40 -11.09
C ASN A 115 15.50 -12.89 -10.60
N HIS A 116 15.64 -12.61 -9.31
CA HIS A 116 16.82 -11.99 -8.68
C HIS A 116 17.27 -12.76 -7.42
N PRO A 117 17.59 -14.06 -7.50
CA PRO A 117 17.81 -14.90 -6.32
C PRO A 117 19.05 -14.52 -5.50
N ASN A 118 20.00 -13.81 -6.08
CA ASN A 118 21.24 -13.39 -5.42
C ASN A 118 21.31 -11.87 -5.17
N ASP A 119 20.28 -11.13 -5.55
CA ASP A 119 20.29 -9.68 -5.46
C ASP A 119 19.70 -9.21 -4.13
N ILE A 120 20.21 -8.06 -3.67
CA ILE A 120 19.65 -7.38 -2.50
C ILE A 120 18.37 -6.67 -2.92
N SER A 121 17.29 -6.90 -2.17
CA SER A 121 16.01 -6.23 -2.37
C SER A 121 16.02 -4.79 -1.86
N SER A 122 16.96 -3.97 -2.37
CA SER A 122 16.99 -2.54 -2.10
C SER A 122 15.84 -1.83 -2.80
N VAL A 123 15.42 -0.69 -2.26
CA VAL A 123 14.33 0.12 -2.84
C VAL A 123 14.62 0.46 -4.30
N LYS A 124 15.85 0.83 -4.64
CA LYS A 124 16.31 1.09 -6.02
C LYS A 124 16.10 -0.11 -6.93
N ASN A 125 16.51 -1.30 -6.49
CA ASN A 125 16.36 -2.51 -7.27
C ASN A 125 14.88 -2.90 -7.45
N LEU A 126 14.05 -2.69 -6.41
CA LEU A 126 12.61 -2.92 -6.49
C LEU A 126 11.90 -1.95 -7.45
N TYR A 127 12.38 -0.70 -7.56
CA TYR A 127 11.86 0.24 -8.54
C TYR A 127 12.20 -0.20 -9.96
N ALA A 128 13.45 -0.63 -10.20
CA ALA A 128 13.87 -1.19 -11.48
C ALA A 128 13.06 -2.46 -11.85
N TRP A 129 12.83 -3.35 -10.89
CA TRP A 129 11.99 -4.54 -11.04
C TRP A 129 10.56 -4.20 -11.48
N LYS A 130 9.97 -3.17 -10.87
CA LYS A 130 8.64 -2.69 -11.24
C LYS A 130 8.63 -2.00 -12.62
N ASP A 131 9.64 -1.18 -12.93
CA ASP A 131 9.74 -0.48 -14.21
C ASP A 131 9.91 -1.47 -15.38
N ALA A 132 10.60 -2.61 -15.14
CA ALA A 132 10.69 -3.72 -16.07
C ALA A 132 9.41 -4.58 -16.15
N ASN A 133 8.37 -4.30 -15.35
CA ASN A 133 7.16 -5.11 -15.18
C ASN A 133 7.41 -6.56 -14.71
N GLU A 134 8.56 -6.83 -14.11
CA GLU A 134 8.91 -8.15 -13.59
C GLU A 134 8.18 -8.47 -12.27
N ASN A 135 7.52 -7.49 -11.64
CA ASN A 135 6.62 -7.66 -10.49
C ASN A 135 5.24 -8.21 -10.90
N ILE A 136 5.09 -8.64 -12.17
CA ILE A 136 3.91 -9.32 -12.69
C ILE A 136 4.30 -10.78 -12.99
N MET A 137 3.82 -11.70 -12.14
CA MET A 137 4.11 -13.12 -12.24
C MET A 137 3.10 -13.82 -13.16
N ASP A 138 3.56 -14.48 -14.21
CA ASP A 138 2.76 -15.31 -15.14
C ASP A 138 1.50 -14.59 -15.68
N ASN A 139 1.50 -13.27 -15.75
CA ASN A 139 0.31 -12.42 -16.02
C ASN A 139 -0.89 -12.71 -15.11
N LEU A 140 -0.66 -13.36 -13.98
CA LEU A 140 -1.67 -13.81 -13.02
C LEU A 140 -1.61 -13.05 -11.70
N ILE A 141 -0.41 -12.72 -11.20
CA ILE A 141 -0.19 -12.04 -9.92
C ILE A 141 0.56 -10.74 -10.15
N TYR A 142 0.02 -9.63 -9.71
CA TYR A 142 0.71 -8.34 -9.70
C TYR A 142 1.02 -7.91 -8.27
N ILE A 143 2.31 -7.71 -7.96
CA ILE A 143 2.76 -7.19 -6.68
C ILE A 143 2.81 -5.67 -6.76
N CYS A 144 1.92 -5.00 -6.03
CA CYS A 144 1.66 -3.57 -6.08
C CYS A 144 2.13 -2.89 -4.81
N PHE A 145 3.12 -1.99 -4.92
CA PHE A 145 3.73 -1.25 -3.81
C PHE A 145 4.16 0.15 -4.25
N GLN A 146 4.45 1.03 -3.29
CA GLN A 146 4.83 2.42 -3.51
C GLN A 146 6.17 2.53 -4.25
N THR A 147 6.33 3.62 -5.02
CA THR A 147 7.55 3.94 -5.76
C THR A 147 7.95 5.40 -5.58
N GLY A 148 9.05 5.83 -6.22
CA GLY A 148 9.42 7.24 -6.31
C GLY A 148 8.31 8.13 -6.86
N ASN A 149 7.45 7.58 -7.75
CA ASN A 149 6.28 8.28 -8.27
C ASN A 149 5.17 8.55 -7.24
N ASP A 150 5.23 7.91 -6.07
CA ASP A 150 4.35 8.12 -4.93
C ASP A 150 5.04 8.99 -3.85
N GLY A 151 6.08 9.76 -4.24
CA GLY A 151 6.85 10.63 -3.37
C GLY A 151 7.75 9.87 -2.38
N TYR A 152 8.27 8.71 -2.77
CA TYR A 152 9.06 7.81 -1.92
C TYR A 152 8.32 7.40 -0.63
N ALA A 153 7.02 7.24 -0.72
CA ALA A 153 6.20 6.84 0.41
C ALA A 153 6.51 5.40 0.85
N ARG A 154 6.37 5.12 2.17
CA ARG A 154 6.48 3.78 2.75
C ARG A 154 5.14 3.08 2.88
N THR A 155 4.07 3.86 3.11
CA THR A 155 2.73 3.37 3.41
C THR A 155 1.69 4.01 2.49
N LEU A 156 0.50 3.42 2.48
CA LEU A 156 -0.63 3.96 1.72
C LEU A 156 -0.94 5.41 2.14
N GLU A 157 -1.04 5.69 3.43
CA GLU A 157 -1.41 7.02 3.92
C GLU A 157 -0.34 8.07 3.57
N GLU A 158 0.95 7.68 3.59
CA GLU A 158 2.04 8.57 3.14
C GLU A 158 1.91 8.90 1.65
N ALA A 159 1.69 7.88 0.80
CA ALA A 159 1.48 8.08 -0.62
C ALA A 159 0.27 8.97 -0.92
N MET A 160 -0.81 8.83 -0.15
CA MET A 160 -2.01 9.64 -0.28
C MET A 160 -1.75 11.11 0.07
N LEU A 161 -1.09 11.39 1.19
CA LEU A 161 -0.75 12.76 1.60
C LEU A 161 0.24 13.40 0.63
N ASN A 162 1.27 12.64 0.19
CA ASN A 162 2.21 13.09 -0.85
C ASN A 162 1.47 13.50 -2.13
N LYS A 163 0.53 12.68 -2.56
CA LYS A 163 -0.26 12.95 -3.77
C LYS A 163 -1.14 14.18 -3.59
N TYR A 164 -1.86 14.28 -2.46
CA TYR A 164 -2.80 15.38 -2.22
C TYR A 164 -2.10 16.73 -2.12
N PHE A 165 -0.98 16.81 -1.40
CA PHE A 165 -0.24 18.05 -1.19
C PHE A 165 0.88 18.28 -2.22
N SER A 166 1.01 17.40 -3.23
CA SER A 166 2.06 17.48 -4.26
C SER A 166 3.46 17.55 -3.66
N MET A 167 3.75 16.67 -2.70
CA MET A 167 5.00 16.63 -1.94
C MET A 167 5.64 15.24 -2.00
N ASN A 168 6.84 15.13 -1.47
CA ASN A 168 7.55 13.87 -1.27
C ASN A 168 8.10 13.78 0.17
N VAL A 169 8.70 12.66 0.51
CA VAL A 169 9.21 12.39 1.86
C VAL A 169 10.28 13.37 2.35
N THR A 170 10.99 14.04 1.43
CA THR A 170 12.03 15.01 1.78
C THR A 170 11.47 16.39 2.15
N ASP A 171 10.21 16.64 1.79
CA ASP A 171 9.57 17.92 2.07
C ASP A 171 9.23 18.05 3.57
N THR A 172 9.51 19.19 4.11
CA THR A 172 9.25 19.51 5.51
C THR A 172 8.54 20.85 5.62
N TYR A 173 7.65 20.97 6.61
CA TYR A 173 6.89 22.18 6.86
C TYR A 173 6.93 22.53 8.34
N LYS A 174 6.72 23.82 8.67
CA LYS A 174 6.45 24.22 10.04
C LYS A 174 5.16 23.56 10.54
N LYS A 175 5.06 23.35 11.85
CA LYS A 175 3.84 22.84 12.48
C LYS A 175 2.63 23.71 12.14
N SER A 176 2.78 25.05 12.14
CA SER A 176 1.73 26.00 11.75
C SER A 176 1.22 25.78 10.32
N GLU A 177 2.12 25.49 9.38
CA GLU A 177 1.73 25.17 7.99
C GLU A 177 0.96 23.85 7.88
N TRP A 178 1.34 22.83 8.67
CA TRP A 178 0.57 21.58 8.76
C TRP A 178 -0.82 21.79 9.35
N ILE A 179 -0.96 22.66 10.36
CA ILE A 179 -2.26 23.05 10.92
C ILE A 179 -3.13 23.69 9.83
N GLN A 180 -2.57 24.60 9.05
CA GLN A 180 -3.29 25.24 7.94
C GLN A 180 -3.68 24.22 6.87
N LYS A 181 -2.74 23.37 6.40
CA LYS A 181 -3.00 22.30 5.41
C LYS A 181 -4.13 21.38 5.86
N ARG A 182 -4.15 20.97 7.15
CA ARG A 182 -5.22 20.14 7.71
C ARG A 182 -6.57 20.86 7.69
N THR A 183 -6.60 22.13 8.09
CA THR A 183 -7.82 22.93 8.13
C THR A 183 -8.40 23.12 6.74
N ASP A 184 -7.58 23.49 5.77
CA ASP A 184 -8.01 23.78 4.40
C ASP A 184 -8.47 22.51 3.67
N SER A 185 -7.77 21.39 3.87
CA SER A 185 -8.09 20.12 3.25
C SER A 185 -9.27 19.39 3.89
N LYS A 186 -9.59 19.68 5.16
CA LYS A 186 -10.55 18.91 5.97
C LYS A 186 -10.15 17.42 6.12
N LEU A 187 -8.90 17.07 5.85
CA LEU A 187 -8.37 15.74 6.10
C LEU A 187 -8.08 15.54 7.58
N ASN A 188 -8.52 14.42 8.14
CA ASN A 188 -8.37 14.13 9.57
C ASN A 188 -7.06 13.40 9.87
N PHE A 189 -5.93 14.10 9.80
CA PHE A 189 -4.64 13.59 10.25
C PHE A 189 -4.18 14.31 11.52
N SER A 190 -3.40 13.61 12.35
CA SER A 190 -2.91 14.15 13.61
C SER A 190 -1.60 14.92 13.41
N ILE A 191 -1.47 16.04 14.11
CA ILE A 191 -0.24 16.84 14.12
C ILE A 191 0.43 16.63 15.48
N PRO A 192 1.73 16.27 15.53
CA PRO A 192 2.41 15.98 16.78
C PRO A 192 2.50 17.21 17.68
N ASN A 193 2.31 16.99 18.97
CA ASN A 193 2.54 18.02 19.99
C ASN A 193 3.90 17.88 20.67
N LYS A 194 4.57 16.72 20.49
CA LYS A 194 5.89 16.41 21.00
C LYS A 194 6.71 15.70 19.94
N LYS A 195 8.02 15.92 19.96
CA LYS A 195 9.01 15.20 19.19
C LYS A 195 10.19 14.86 20.11
N ASN A 196 10.56 13.59 20.21
CA ASN A 196 11.59 13.11 21.17
C ASN A 196 11.32 13.60 22.61
N ASP A 197 10.06 13.45 23.07
CA ASP A 197 9.55 13.85 24.40
C ASP A 197 9.59 15.37 24.69
N LYS A 198 10.06 16.19 23.77
CA LYS A 198 10.02 17.64 23.88
C LYS A 198 8.77 18.21 23.21
N LYS A 199 8.13 19.16 23.90
CA LYS A 199 7.01 19.93 23.33
C LYS A 199 7.54 20.74 22.13
N ILE A 200 6.80 20.66 21.00
CA ILE A 200 7.13 21.43 19.80
C ILE A 200 6.22 22.65 19.66
N SER A 201 6.81 23.75 19.24
CA SER A 201 6.14 25.02 18.94
C SER A 201 5.54 25.01 17.51
N GLU A 202 4.82 26.07 17.15
CA GLU A 202 4.27 26.23 15.81
C GLU A 202 5.34 26.47 14.73
N ASP A 203 6.51 26.97 15.12
CA ASP A 203 7.65 27.21 14.21
C ASP A 203 8.55 26.00 14.00
N ASP A 204 8.37 24.94 14.79
CA ASP A 204 9.20 23.74 14.67
C ASP A 204 8.87 22.97 13.39
N ILE A 205 9.91 22.39 12.79
CA ILE A 205 9.81 21.61 11.56
C ILE A 205 9.27 20.22 11.85
N VAL A 206 8.24 19.85 11.10
CA VAL A 206 7.54 18.57 11.17
C VAL A 206 7.58 17.90 9.79
N SER A 207 8.09 16.69 9.73
CA SER A 207 8.09 15.87 8.52
C SER A 207 6.74 15.16 8.32
N ILE A 208 6.49 14.67 7.12
CA ILE A 208 5.31 13.83 6.86
C ILE A 208 5.30 12.58 7.75
N ARG A 209 6.46 12.03 8.09
CA ARG A 209 6.56 10.85 8.96
C ARG A 209 6.24 11.14 10.42
N ASP A 210 6.52 12.34 10.90
CA ASP A 210 6.05 12.79 12.21
C ASP A 210 4.52 12.89 12.23
N ILE A 211 3.90 13.36 11.13
CA ILE A 211 2.44 13.40 10.93
C ILE A 211 1.87 11.97 10.95
N LEU A 212 2.43 11.06 10.18
CA LEU A 212 1.94 9.68 10.09
C LEU A 212 2.12 8.91 11.40
N ALA A 213 3.24 9.09 12.09
CA ALA A 213 3.45 8.51 13.41
C ALA A 213 2.37 8.97 14.41
N SER A 214 2.00 10.25 14.37
CA SER A 214 0.92 10.81 15.20
C SER A 214 -0.47 10.34 14.77
N THR A 215 -0.65 10.01 13.48
CA THR A 215 -1.92 9.55 12.91
C THR A 215 -2.12 8.04 13.06
N SER A 216 -1.09 7.29 13.44
CA SER A 216 -1.08 5.82 13.45
C SER A 216 -2.26 5.20 14.24
N GLY A 217 -2.68 5.82 15.34
CA GLY A 217 -3.87 5.42 16.11
C GLY A 217 -5.23 5.83 15.49
N ASN A 218 -5.23 6.68 14.47
CA ASN A 218 -6.42 7.27 13.86
C ASN A 218 -6.47 7.11 12.33
N LYS A 219 -5.81 6.09 11.79
CA LYS A 219 -5.78 5.83 10.34
C LYS A 219 -7.16 5.69 9.72
N THR A 220 -8.07 5.06 10.45
CA THR A 220 -9.45 4.87 10.02
C THR A 220 -10.19 6.21 9.89
N ASP A 221 -10.01 7.13 10.85
CA ASP A 221 -10.61 8.47 10.79
C ASP A 221 -10.05 9.29 9.63
N PHE A 222 -8.72 9.17 9.38
CA PHE A 222 -8.11 9.77 8.20
C PHE A 222 -8.77 9.24 6.92
N MET A 223 -8.91 7.92 6.78
CA MET A 223 -9.52 7.29 5.62
C MET A 223 -10.99 7.70 5.43
N TYR A 224 -11.77 7.76 6.52
CA TYR A 224 -13.15 8.27 6.46
C TYR A 224 -13.18 9.73 5.98
N SER A 225 -12.26 10.58 6.44
CA SER A 225 -12.21 11.97 5.97
C SER A 225 -11.94 12.08 4.47
N VAL A 226 -11.07 11.21 3.93
CA VAL A 226 -10.82 11.10 2.48
C VAL A 226 -12.08 10.74 1.71
N ILE A 227 -12.79 9.71 2.16
CA ILE A 227 -13.98 9.18 1.49
C ILE A 227 -15.15 10.17 1.56
N MET A 228 -15.40 10.73 2.74
CA MET A 228 -16.54 11.63 2.97
C MET A 228 -16.39 12.98 2.29
N ASN A 229 -15.15 13.47 2.10
CA ASN A 229 -14.89 14.69 1.34
C ASN A 229 -14.79 14.45 -0.18
N GLY A 230 -14.94 13.21 -0.66
CA GLY A 230 -14.88 12.89 -2.08
C GLY A 230 -13.48 12.96 -2.70
N TYR A 231 -12.43 12.86 -1.91
CA TYR A 231 -11.04 13.07 -2.37
C TYR A 231 -10.38 11.86 -3.00
N VAL A 232 -11.06 10.71 -3.09
CA VAL A 232 -10.45 9.44 -3.53
C VAL A 232 -9.71 9.56 -4.87
N GLU A 233 -10.25 10.29 -5.83
CA GLU A 233 -9.58 10.52 -7.11
C GLU A 233 -8.36 11.43 -6.98
N ASN A 234 -8.47 12.52 -6.23
CA ASN A 234 -7.42 13.51 -6.03
C ASN A 234 -6.20 12.98 -5.27
N ILE A 235 -6.45 12.02 -4.36
CA ILE A 235 -5.45 11.46 -3.44
C ILE A 235 -4.94 10.08 -3.90
N MET A 236 -5.43 9.58 -5.05
CA MET A 236 -5.11 8.25 -5.57
C MET A 236 -3.61 8.07 -5.80
N PRO A 237 -2.92 7.17 -5.06
CA PRO A 237 -1.52 6.86 -5.30
C PRO A 237 -1.32 6.21 -6.68
N LYS A 238 -0.20 6.49 -7.33
CA LYS A 238 0.08 5.94 -8.66
C LYS A 238 0.21 4.43 -8.66
N TYR A 239 0.74 3.84 -7.58
CA TYR A 239 0.86 2.40 -7.50
C TYR A 239 -0.50 1.71 -7.44
N ILE A 240 -1.48 2.25 -6.68
CA ILE A 240 -2.85 1.72 -6.63
C ILE A 240 -3.55 1.89 -7.98
N ASP A 241 -3.44 3.08 -8.60
CA ASP A 241 -4.00 3.34 -9.92
C ASP A 241 -3.47 2.35 -10.98
N GLY A 242 -2.16 2.12 -10.99
CA GLY A 242 -1.52 1.13 -11.86
C GLY A 242 -2.01 -0.29 -11.60
N GLY A 243 -2.12 -0.69 -10.33
CA GLY A 243 -2.62 -2.00 -9.93
C GLY A 243 -4.06 -2.26 -10.37
N LEU A 244 -4.97 -1.33 -10.08
CA LEU A 244 -6.37 -1.44 -10.49
C LEU A 244 -6.53 -1.42 -12.02
N THR A 245 -5.74 -0.59 -12.72
CA THR A 245 -5.73 -0.56 -14.19
C THR A 245 -5.25 -1.88 -14.80
N TRP A 246 -4.22 -2.51 -14.22
CA TRP A 246 -3.78 -3.83 -14.64
C TRP A 246 -4.84 -4.90 -14.38
N LEU A 247 -5.48 -4.85 -13.23
CA LEU A 247 -6.51 -5.82 -12.85
C LEU A 247 -7.73 -5.73 -13.80
N MET A 248 -8.03 -4.55 -14.36
CA MET A 248 -9.13 -4.34 -15.30
C MET A 248 -8.96 -5.07 -16.64
N LYS A 249 -7.73 -5.24 -17.10
CA LYS A 249 -7.41 -5.94 -18.36
C LYS A 249 -7.64 -7.43 -18.24
#